data_f71ee3eaf6b07306770d42fc5c9f8d40
#
_entry.id   f71ee3eaf6b07306770d42fc5c9f8d40
#
_cell.length_a   1.000
_cell.length_b   1.000
_cell.length_c   1.000
_cell.angle_alpha   90.00
_cell.angle_beta   90.00
_cell.angle_gamma   90.00
#
_symmetry.space_group_name_H-M   'P 1'
#
loop_
_entity.id
_entity.type
_entity.pdbx_description
1 polymer ?
#
loop_
_entity_poly.entity_id
_entity_poly.type
_entity_poly.pdbx_seq_one_letter_code
_entity_poly.pdbx_strand_id
1 'polypeptide(L)'
;PDSFTQAPVASVLRVEWKRLFGGCREAVRTIDLPLLVALLILMGAGLAVLHSVSGPVAGQAARFAGGLLAMWLLSRVSLLRLRAWTPALYALSMLPLMAVYVIGTGKYGQRWLNLGVFYLQPSELLKLSLPLMMAWYLHRQPLPPSPRTVLTAAVLIGAPAVLILMQPNLGTATLVTASGVFALLLAGLHWGWVATGAAGLAVAAPLAWFGLLRQYQKDRVLTFLDPAADPLGTGWNILQSRIAIGSGGW
;
A
#
# COMPACT_ATOMS: atom_id res chain seq x y z
N PRO A 1 20.56 -12.22 -30.74
CA PRO A 1 20.43 -11.38 -29.56
C PRO A 1 19.20 -11.72 -28.78
N ASP A 2 18.89 -13.00 -28.50
CA ASP A 2 17.69 -13.44 -27.78
C ASP A 2 18.03 -14.62 -26.88
N SER A 3 18.91 -14.40 -25.91
CA SER A 3 19.31 -15.44 -24.96
C SER A 3 18.92 -15.16 -23.50
N PHE A 4 17.86 -14.36 -23.28
CA PHE A 4 17.15 -14.34 -21.99
C PHE A 4 16.05 -15.40 -21.98
N THR A 5 16.42 -16.63 -22.36
CA THR A 5 15.56 -17.80 -22.27
C THR A 5 15.15 -18.03 -20.83
N GLN A 6 13.86 -18.09 -20.65
CA GLN A 6 13.07 -18.47 -19.50
C GLN A 6 13.70 -19.62 -18.72
N ALA A 7 14.43 -19.31 -17.64
CA ALA A 7 14.75 -20.33 -16.65
C ALA A 7 13.43 -20.87 -16.10
N PRO A 8 13.19 -22.18 -16.13
CA PRO A 8 11.94 -22.76 -15.64
C PRO A 8 11.78 -22.41 -14.16
N VAL A 9 10.57 -21.99 -13.77
CA VAL A 9 10.21 -21.57 -12.40
C VAL A 9 10.67 -22.60 -11.36
N ALA A 10 10.68 -23.89 -11.72
CA ALA A 10 11.16 -24.98 -10.86
C ALA A 10 12.66 -24.93 -10.54
N SER A 11 13.51 -24.37 -11.44
CA SER A 11 14.95 -24.22 -11.17
C SER A 11 15.24 -23.02 -10.25
N VAL A 12 14.37 -22.00 -10.30
CA VAL A 12 14.46 -20.83 -9.42
C VAL A 12 14.00 -21.16 -7.99
N LEU A 13 13.06 -22.10 -7.84
CA LEU A 13 12.57 -22.58 -6.53
C LEU A 13 13.57 -23.47 -5.79
N ARG A 14 14.53 -24.08 -6.49
CA ARG A 14 15.56 -24.96 -5.92
C ARG A 14 16.78 -24.20 -5.41
N VAL A 15 16.67 -22.92 -5.16
CA VAL A 15 17.75 -22.10 -4.64
C VAL A 15 17.91 -22.34 -3.14
N GLU A 16 18.91 -23.09 -2.82
CA GLU A 16 19.80 -23.03 -1.66
C GLU A 16 19.27 -22.25 -0.44
N TRP A 17 18.50 -22.96 0.37
CA TRP A 17 18.21 -22.56 1.76
C TRP A 17 19.49 -22.17 2.52
N LYS A 18 20.64 -22.74 2.12
CA LYS A 18 21.97 -22.39 2.65
C LYS A 18 22.38 -20.92 2.42
N ARG A 19 21.86 -20.24 1.37
CA ARG A 19 22.10 -18.80 1.17
C ARG A 19 21.16 -17.90 2.00
N LEU A 20 20.01 -18.40 2.39
CA LEU A 20 19.12 -17.66 3.29
C LEU A 20 19.71 -17.55 4.70
N PHE A 21 20.49 -18.54 5.11
CA PHE A 21 21.13 -18.63 6.42
C PHE A 21 22.67 -18.50 6.34
N GLY A 22 23.22 -18.12 5.22
CA GLY A 22 24.63 -17.76 5.07
C GLY A 22 25.02 -16.70 6.11
N GLY A 23 26.06 -16.99 6.85
CA GLY A 23 26.45 -16.50 8.15
C GLY A 23 26.12 -15.05 8.51
N CYS A 24 25.96 -14.80 9.80
CA CYS A 24 25.63 -13.51 10.42
C CYS A 24 26.49 -12.33 9.90
N ARG A 25 27.68 -12.59 9.43
CA ARG A 25 28.63 -11.62 8.86
C ARG A 25 28.25 -11.10 7.47
N GLU A 26 27.65 -11.94 6.61
CA GLU A 26 27.07 -11.53 5.32
C GLU A 26 25.73 -10.82 5.51
N ALA A 27 25.01 -11.16 6.57
CA ALA A 27 23.75 -10.55 6.93
C ALA A 27 23.89 -9.04 7.22
N VAL A 28 24.94 -8.67 7.95
CA VAL A 28 25.21 -7.27 8.33
C VAL A 28 25.71 -6.46 7.12
N ARG A 29 26.37 -7.09 6.16
CA ARG A 29 26.92 -6.43 4.98
C ARG A 29 25.89 -5.97 3.95
N THR A 30 24.68 -6.50 4.03
CA THR A 30 23.55 -6.16 3.12
C THR A 30 22.61 -5.11 3.70
N ILE A 31 22.81 -4.64 4.93
CA ILE A 31 22.00 -3.63 5.56
C ILE A 31 22.54 -2.25 5.19
N ASP A 32 21.71 -1.42 4.60
CA ASP A 32 21.97 0.01 4.43
C ASP A 32 21.94 0.67 5.83
N LEU A 33 23.14 0.93 6.37
CA LEU A 33 23.29 1.46 7.71
C LEU A 33 22.63 2.84 7.90
N PRO A 34 22.79 3.81 6.98
CA PRO A 34 22.06 5.07 7.04
C PRO A 34 20.54 4.90 7.14
N LEU A 35 19.97 4.03 6.32
CA LEU A 35 18.54 3.73 6.34
C LEU A 35 18.12 3.11 7.69
N LEU A 36 18.87 2.14 8.19
CA LEU A 36 18.57 1.50 9.48
C LEU A 36 18.64 2.51 10.63
N VAL A 37 19.66 3.36 10.67
CA VAL A 37 19.79 4.40 11.70
C VAL A 37 18.62 5.38 11.63
N ALA A 38 18.23 5.85 10.45
CA ALA A 38 17.08 6.74 10.28
C ALA A 38 15.77 6.09 10.79
N LEU A 39 15.56 4.80 10.47
CA LEU A 39 14.40 4.05 10.97
C LEU A 39 14.42 3.90 12.49
N LEU A 40 15.57 3.59 13.09
CA LEU A 40 15.69 3.45 14.54
C LEU A 40 15.46 4.78 15.27
N ILE A 41 15.93 5.90 14.72
CA ILE A 41 15.66 7.24 15.25
C ILE A 41 14.15 7.52 15.22
N LEU A 42 13.49 7.29 14.08
CA LEU A 42 12.04 7.50 13.97
C LEU A 42 11.23 6.59 14.90
N MET A 43 11.62 5.31 15.00
CA MET A 43 10.99 4.37 15.94
C MET A 43 11.19 4.80 17.39
N GLY A 44 12.42 5.23 17.76
CA GLY A 44 12.74 5.73 19.09
C GLY A 44 11.94 6.97 19.45
N ALA A 45 11.88 7.95 18.55
CA ALA A 45 11.05 9.14 18.72
C ALA A 45 9.57 8.79 18.89
N GLY A 46 9.04 7.87 18.06
CA GLY A 46 7.67 7.40 18.18
C GLY A 46 7.37 6.70 19.51
N LEU A 47 8.31 5.90 20.03
CA LEU A 47 8.17 5.28 21.35
C LEU A 47 8.25 6.29 22.49
N ALA A 48 9.11 7.32 22.38
CA ALA A 48 9.21 8.40 23.35
C ALA A 48 7.89 9.19 23.44
N VAL A 49 7.32 9.57 22.29
CA VAL A 49 6.01 10.23 22.23
C VAL A 49 4.91 9.33 22.82
N LEU A 50 4.91 8.02 22.48
CA LEU A 50 3.93 7.10 23.02
C LEU A 50 4.06 6.95 24.55
N HIS A 51 5.28 6.96 25.08
CA HIS A 51 5.54 6.93 26.50
C HIS A 51 5.01 8.17 27.21
N SER A 52 5.20 9.36 26.61
CA SER A 52 4.76 10.64 27.19
C SER A 52 3.23 10.72 27.38
N VAL A 53 2.47 10.01 26.56
CA VAL A 53 0.99 9.92 26.65
C VAL A 53 0.51 8.66 27.38
N SER A 54 1.41 7.98 28.15
CA SER A 54 1.11 6.73 28.87
C SER A 54 0.54 5.60 27.99
N GLY A 55 0.93 5.58 26.73
CA GLY A 55 0.48 4.56 25.78
C GLY A 55 1.20 3.21 25.94
N PRO A 56 0.74 2.15 25.27
CA PRO A 56 1.26 0.77 25.39
C PRO A 56 2.61 0.62 24.66
N VAL A 57 3.70 1.13 25.23
CA VAL A 57 5.05 1.16 24.65
C VAL A 57 5.55 -0.25 24.30
N ALA A 58 5.38 -1.24 25.21
CA ALA A 58 5.84 -2.60 24.98
C ALA A 58 5.18 -3.25 23.75
N GLY A 59 3.86 -3.07 23.58
CA GLY A 59 3.13 -3.57 22.41
C GLY A 59 3.60 -2.93 21.12
N GLN A 60 3.91 -1.64 21.14
CA GLN A 60 4.43 -0.94 19.96
C GLN A 60 5.87 -1.33 19.64
N ALA A 61 6.73 -1.49 20.65
CA ALA A 61 8.10 -1.98 20.48
C ALA A 61 8.13 -3.39 19.87
N ALA A 62 7.24 -4.29 20.31
CA ALA A 62 7.11 -5.62 19.73
C ALA A 62 6.71 -5.58 18.25
N ARG A 63 5.81 -4.66 17.86
CA ARG A 63 5.43 -4.46 16.45
C ARG A 63 6.60 -3.93 15.63
N PHE A 64 7.38 -3.00 16.17
CA PHE A 64 8.59 -2.49 15.51
C PHE A 64 9.64 -3.59 15.33
N ALA A 65 9.87 -4.43 16.36
CA ALA A 65 10.77 -5.57 16.25
C ALA A 65 10.31 -6.56 15.16
N GLY A 66 9.01 -6.87 15.12
CA GLY A 66 8.41 -7.69 14.06
C GLY A 66 8.58 -7.06 12.66
N GLY A 67 8.42 -5.75 12.53
CA GLY A 67 8.63 -5.02 11.28
C GLY A 67 10.10 -5.05 10.82
N LEU A 68 11.05 -4.84 11.74
CA LEU A 68 12.49 -4.94 11.44
C LEU A 68 12.89 -6.37 11.03
N LEU A 69 12.33 -7.39 11.70
CA LEU A 69 12.55 -8.78 11.32
C LEU A 69 12.00 -9.06 9.91
N ALA A 70 10.78 -8.61 9.63
CA ALA A 70 10.19 -8.76 8.30
C ALA A 70 11.01 -8.05 7.22
N MET A 71 11.48 -6.83 7.48
CA MET A 71 12.36 -6.07 6.59
C MET A 71 13.66 -6.85 6.34
N TRP A 72 14.27 -7.40 7.39
CA TRP A 72 15.49 -8.20 7.26
C TRP A 72 15.26 -9.48 6.45
N LEU A 73 14.16 -10.20 6.68
CA LEU A 73 13.81 -11.40 5.90
C LEU A 73 13.58 -11.05 4.42
N LEU A 74 12.82 -9.99 4.14
CA LEU A 74 12.54 -9.55 2.78
C LEU A 74 13.80 -9.08 2.03
N SER A 75 14.77 -8.47 2.72
CA SER A 75 16.04 -8.06 2.12
C SER A 75 16.86 -9.24 1.59
N ARG A 76 16.54 -10.47 2.03
CA ARG A 76 17.18 -11.72 1.55
C ARG A 76 16.53 -12.26 0.27
N VAL A 77 15.39 -11.72 -0.13
CA VAL A 77 14.69 -12.13 -1.34
C VAL A 77 15.34 -11.46 -2.55
N SER A 78 15.89 -12.23 -3.47
CA SER A 78 16.43 -11.65 -4.70
C SER A 78 15.32 -11.04 -5.56
N LEU A 79 15.65 -9.95 -6.28
CA LEU A 79 14.72 -9.29 -7.21
C LEU A 79 14.16 -10.25 -8.26
N LEU A 80 14.95 -11.22 -8.71
CA LEU A 80 14.49 -12.22 -9.68
C LEU A 80 13.39 -13.11 -9.10
N ARG A 81 13.51 -13.52 -7.83
CA ARG A 81 12.46 -14.28 -7.14
C ARG A 81 11.22 -13.44 -6.90
N LEU A 82 11.40 -12.21 -6.43
CA LEU A 82 10.29 -11.28 -6.24
C LEU A 82 9.52 -11.07 -7.54
N ARG A 83 10.23 -10.87 -8.66
CA ARG A 83 9.64 -10.77 -9.99
C ARG A 83 8.88 -12.03 -10.39
N ALA A 84 9.43 -13.22 -10.12
CA ALA A 84 8.77 -14.49 -10.44
C ALA A 84 7.50 -14.71 -9.61
N TRP A 85 7.48 -14.26 -8.36
CA TRP A 85 6.34 -14.40 -7.44
C TRP A 85 5.30 -13.31 -7.57
N THR A 86 5.62 -12.19 -8.23
CA THR A 86 4.74 -11.02 -8.32
C THR A 86 3.30 -11.34 -8.74
N PRO A 87 3.02 -12.12 -9.83
CA PRO A 87 1.64 -12.42 -10.21
C PRO A 87 0.90 -13.23 -9.15
N ALA A 88 1.60 -14.18 -8.50
CA ALA A 88 1.02 -14.98 -7.43
C ALA A 88 0.76 -14.13 -6.18
N LEU A 89 1.69 -13.23 -5.80
CA LEU A 89 1.52 -12.30 -4.69
C LEU A 89 0.32 -11.38 -4.91
N TYR A 90 0.16 -10.86 -6.13
CA TYR A 90 -0.99 -10.05 -6.48
C TYR A 90 -2.30 -10.85 -6.39
N ALA A 91 -2.37 -12.04 -6.98
CA ALA A 91 -3.55 -12.90 -6.90
C ALA A 91 -3.87 -13.31 -5.46
N LEU A 92 -2.85 -13.68 -4.68
CA LEU A 92 -3.00 -14.02 -3.26
C LEU A 92 -3.46 -12.82 -2.41
N SER A 93 -3.07 -11.60 -2.74
CA SER A 93 -3.54 -10.40 -2.03
C SER A 93 -5.01 -10.08 -2.32
N MET A 94 -5.55 -10.54 -3.45
CA MET A 94 -6.98 -10.41 -3.77
C MET A 94 -7.85 -11.34 -2.93
N LEU A 95 -7.37 -12.52 -2.54
CA LEU A 95 -8.15 -13.49 -1.77
C LEU A 95 -8.61 -12.95 -0.41
N PRO A 96 -7.74 -12.42 0.48
CA PRO A 96 -8.19 -11.83 1.73
C PRO A 96 -9.02 -10.57 1.51
N LEU A 97 -8.81 -9.83 0.40
CA LEU A 97 -9.66 -8.69 0.04
C LEU A 97 -11.09 -9.12 -0.25
N MET A 98 -11.28 -10.27 -0.88
CA MET A 98 -12.61 -10.85 -1.11
C MET A 98 -13.17 -11.48 0.17
N ALA A 99 -12.35 -12.18 0.95
CA ALA A 99 -12.76 -12.83 2.20
C ALA A 99 -13.33 -11.84 3.22
N VAL A 100 -12.83 -10.60 3.24
CA VAL A 100 -13.29 -9.57 4.18
C VAL A 100 -14.76 -9.21 4.02
N TYR A 101 -15.36 -9.45 2.86
CA TYR A 101 -16.80 -9.23 2.66
C TYR A 101 -17.68 -10.25 3.41
N VAL A 102 -17.12 -11.43 3.71
CA VAL A 102 -17.87 -12.52 4.38
C VAL A 102 -17.55 -12.54 5.87
N ILE A 103 -16.27 -12.44 6.23
CA ILE A 103 -15.79 -12.63 7.61
C ILE A 103 -15.12 -11.39 8.20
N GLY A 104 -15.17 -10.27 7.49
CA GLY A 104 -14.52 -9.03 7.92
C GLY A 104 -15.23 -8.33 9.07
N THR A 105 -14.49 -7.50 9.78
CA THR A 105 -14.95 -6.66 10.88
C THR A 105 -14.62 -5.17 10.62
N GLY A 106 -15.37 -4.26 11.24
CA GLY A 106 -15.09 -2.82 11.16
C GLY A 106 -16.32 -1.94 11.45
N LYS A 107 -16.09 -0.80 12.08
CA LYS A 107 -17.16 0.12 12.53
C LYS A 107 -17.95 0.75 11.37
N TYR A 108 -17.29 1.04 10.24
CA TYR A 108 -17.89 1.72 9.08
C TYR A 108 -17.89 0.87 7.80
N GLY A 109 -17.67 -0.45 7.95
CA GLY A 109 -17.61 -1.43 6.88
C GLY A 109 -16.60 -2.51 7.20
N GLN A 110 -16.81 -3.67 6.63
CA GLN A 110 -15.92 -4.82 6.81
C GLN A 110 -14.58 -4.53 6.10
N ARG A 111 -13.51 -4.28 6.85
CA ARG A 111 -12.19 -3.89 6.31
C ARG A 111 -11.03 -4.67 6.91
N TRP A 112 -11.28 -5.35 8.03
CA TRP A 112 -10.27 -6.02 8.82
C TRP A 112 -10.60 -7.50 8.96
N LEU A 113 -9.60 -8.34 8.81
CA LEU A 113 -9.66 -9.76 9.15
C LEU A 113 -9.07 -9.95 10.54
N ASN A 114 -9.84 -10.53 11.44
CA ASN A 114 -9.33 -10.91 12.75
C ASN A 114 -8.66 -12.29 12.62
N LEU A 115 -7.32 -12.33 12.75
CA LEU A 115 -6.53 -13.55 12.72
C LEU A 115 -6.22 -14.09 14.15
N GLY A 116 -6.95 -13.58 15.16
CA GLY A 116 -6.76 -13.95 16.56
C GLY A 116 -5.61 -13.19 17.23
N VAL A 117 -4.42 -13.24 16.68
CA VAL A 117 -3.22 -12.58 17.21
C VAL A 117 -3.13 -11.12 16.78
N PHE A 118 -3.57 -10.81 15.58
CA PHE A 118 -3.58 -9.44 15.03
C PHE A 118 -4.71 -9.24 14.01
N TYR A 119 -5.02 -7.97 13.75
CA TYR A 119 -5.95 -7.58 12.70
C TYR A 119 -5.19 -7.31 11.41
N LEU A 120 -5.54 -8.01 10.34
CA LEU A 120 -5.00 -7.78 8.99
C LEU A 120 -5.98 -6.95 8.18
N GLN A 121 -5.49 -5.86 7.59
CA GLN A 121 -6.24 -5.12 6.56
C GLN A 121 -5.76 -5.57 5.17
N PRO A 122 -6.58 -6.30 4.39
CA PRO A 122 -6.13 -6.86 3.11
C PRO A 122 -5.68 -5.82 2.08
N SER A 123 -6.27 -4.64 2.09
CA SER A 123 -5.88 -3.55 1.20
C SER A 123 -4.44 -3.02 1.45
N GLU A 124 -3.85 -3.29 2.62
CA GLU A 124 -2.45 -2.96 2.88
C GLU A 124 -1.49 -3.81 2.02
N LEU A 125 -1.85 -5.09 1.80
CA LEU A 125 -1.08 -5.98 0.93
C LEU A 125 -1.11 -5.50 -0.53
N LEU A 126 -2.24 -4.95 -0.97
CA LEU A 126 -2.41 -4.44 -2.33
C LEU A 126 -1.60 -3.17 -2.61
N LYS A 127 -1.36 -2.34 -1.61
CA LYS A 127 -0.47 -1.19 -1.76
C LYS A 127 0.96 -1.58 -2.16
N LEU A 128 1.37 -2.80 -1.80
CA LEU A 128 2.68 -3.35 -2.18
C LEU A 128 2.59 -4.21 -3.45
N SER A 129 1.60 -5.09 -3.54
CA SER A 129 1.51 -6.06 -4.63
C SER A 129 1.07 -5.45 -5.97
N LEU A 130 0.23 -4.39 -5.96
CA LEU A 130 -0.18 -3.74 -7.19
C LEU A 130 0.96 -3.01 -7.92
N PRO A 131 1.77 -2.15 -7.29
CA PRO A 131 2.93 -1.54 -7.96
C PRO A 131 3.89 -2.58 -8.52
N LEU A 132 4.15 -3.66 -7.78
CA LEU A 132 4.96 -4.77 -8.26
C LEU A 132 4.34 -5.44 -9.48
N MET A 133 3.02 -5.69 -9.47
CA MET A 133 2.31 -6.28 -10.58
C MET A 133 2.32 -5.38 -11.81
N MET A 134 2.17 -4.07 -11.62
CA MET A 134 2.27 -3.08 -12.70
C MET A 134 3.67 -3.07 -13.31
N ALA A 135 4.72 -3.03 -12.49
CA ALA A 135 6.10 -3.10 -12.95
C ALA A 135 6.38 -4.42 -13.70
N TRP A 136 5.90 -5.54 -13.18
CA TRP A 136 6.03 -6.85 -13.81
C TRP A 136 5.32 -6.92 -15.17
N TYR A 137 4.13 -6.36 -15.27
CA TYR A 137 3.35 -6.34 -16.50
C TYR A 137 3.98 -5.42 -17.55
N LEU A 138 4.27 -4.16 -17.18
CA LEU A 138 4.78 -3.13 -18.09
C LEU A 138 6.20 -3.46 -18.60
N HIS A 139 7.04 -4.09 -17.78
CA HIS A 139 8.38 -4.51 -18.22
C HIS A 139 8.37 -5.43 -19.45
N ARG A 140 7.27 -6.14 -19.70
CA ARG A 140 7.11 -7.06 -20.83
C ARG A 140 6.46 -6.44 -22.05
N GLN A 141 6.07 -5.17 -21.95
CA GLN A 141 5.37 -4.47 -23.01
C GLN A 141 6.30 -3.49 -23.72
N PRO A 142 6.09 -3.27 -25.04
CA PRO A 142 6.76 -2.17 -25.73
C PRO A 142 6.32 -0.84 -25.14
N LEU A 143 7.26 0.11 -25.06
CA LEU A 143 7.02 1.49 -24.61
C LEU A 143 7.10 2.45 -25.77
N PRO A 144 6.22 3.45 -25.85
CA PRO A 144 5.11 3.78 -24.94
C PRO A 144 3.97 2.74 -24.99
N PRO A 145 3.16 2.63 -23.90
CA PRO A 145 2.12 1.61 -23.79
C PRO A 145 1.06 1.71 -24.89
N SER A 146 0.75 0.60 -25.53
CA SER A 146 -0.32 0.50 -26.50
C SER A 146 -1.71 0.62 -25.84
N PRO A 147 -2.80 0.93 -26.58
CA PRO A 147 -4.14 0.96 -26.01
C PRO A 147 -4.55 -0.35 -25.31
N ARG A 148 -4.13 -1.50 -25.83
CA ARG A 148 -4.38 -2.79 -25.19
C ARG A 148 -3.64 -2.93 -23.87
N THR A 149 -2.39 -2.47 -23.83
CA THR A 149 -1.58 -2.44 -22.59
C THR A 149 -2.22 -1.55 -21.54
N VAL A 150 -2.71 -0.36 -21.93
CA VAL A 150 -3.41 0.58 -21.03
C VAL A 150 -4.70 -0.04 -20.50
N LEU A 151 -5.50 -0.69 -21.36
CA LEU A 151 -6.74 -1.34 -20.94
C LEU A 151 -6.50 -2.48 -19.94
N THR A 152 -5.52 -3.34 -20.19
CA THR A 152 -5.15 -4.41 -19.26
C THR A 152 -4.65 -3.84 -17.93
N ALA A 153 -3.83 -2.81 -17.96
CA ALA A 153 -3.38 -2.11 -16.77
C ALA A 153 -4.55 -1.48 -16.00
N ALA A 154 -5.51 -0.88 -16.72
CA ALA A 154 -6.73 -0.33 -16.10
C ALA A 154 -7.55 -1.41 -15.40
N VAL A 155 -7.64 -2.63 -15.95
CA VAL A 155 -8.28 -3.77 -15.28
C VAL A 155 -7.51 -4.20 -14.03
N LEU A 156 -6.18 -4.31 -14.13
CA LEU A 156 -5.34 -4.69 -12.98
C LEU A 156 -5.42 -3.67 -11.84
N ILE A 157 -5.56 -2.39 -12.14
CA ILE A 157 -5.73 -1.32 -11.15
C ILE A 157 -7.19 -1.28 -10.67
N GLY A 158 -8.13 -1.35 -11.59
CA GLY A 158 -9.55 -1.16 -11.32
C GLY A 158 -10.17 -2.27 -10.49
N ALA A 159 -9.79 -3.52 -10.72
CA ALA A 159 -10.34 -4.65 -9.97
C ALA A 159 -10.16 -4.51 -8.44
N PRO A 160 -8.95 -4.33 -7.89
CA PRO A 160 -8.79 -4.08 -6.46
C PRO A 160 -9.39 -2.74 -6.01
N ALA A 161 -9.31 -1.69 -6.84
CA ALA A 161 -9.84 -0.39 -6.49
C ALA A 161 -11.36 -0.43 -6.26
N VAL A 162 -12.11 -1.08 -7.15
CA VAL A 162 -13.55 -1.26 -7.01
C VAL A 162 -13.89 -2.07 -5.77
N LEU A 163 -13.19 -3.18 -5.52
CA LEU A 163 -13.39 -3.96 -4.30
C LEU A 163 -13.14 -3.11 -3.04
N ILE A 164 -12.07 -2.32 -2.99
CA ILE A 164 -11.80 -1.44 -1.84
C ILE A 164 -12.85 -0.34 -1.70
N LEU A 165 -13.34 0.22 -2.80
CA LEU A 165 -14.43 1.21 -2.78
C LEU A 165 -15.72 0.63 -2.21
N MET A 166 -16.05 -0.62 -2.54
CA MET A 166 -17.21 -1.32 -1.98
C MET A 166 -17.07 -1.58 -0.47
N GLN A 167 -15.85 -1.58 0.09
CA GLN A 167 -15.58 -1.64 1.54
C GLN A 167 -15.66 -0.26 2.22
N PRO A 168 -16.33 0.70 1.66
CA PRO A 168 -16.34 2.16 1.81
C PRO A 168 -14.98 2.73 2.30
N ASN A 169 -13.87 2.36 1.66
CA ASN A 169 -12.52 2.83 2.00
C ASN A 169 -11.92 3.70 0.88
N LEU A 170 -12.49 4.89 0.71
CA LEU A 170 -12.12 5.81 -0.37
C LEU A 170 -10.62 6.16 -0.37
N GLY A 171 -10.06 6.47 0.80
CA GLY A 171 -8.65 6.87 0.89
C GLY A 171 -7.69 5.78 0.41
N THR A 172 -7.90 4.54 0.82
CA THR A 172 -7.05 3.42 0.36
C THR A 172 -7.28 3.11 -1.11
N ALA A 173 -8.53 3.18 -1.60
CA ALA A 173 -8.81 3.00 -3.02
C ALA A 173 -8.07 4.03 -3.88
N THR A 174 -8.08 5.30 -3.46
CA THR A 174 -7.34 6.37 -4.14
C THR A 174 -5.84 6.12 -4.14
N LEU A 175 -5.25 5.71 -3.00
CA LEU A 175 -3.81 5.43 -2.92
C LEU A 175 -3.41 4.24 -3.81
N VAL A 176 -4.18 3.16 -3.79
CA VAL A 176 -3.94 1.97 -4.63
C VAL A 176 -4.06 2.33 -6.11
N THR A 177 -5.12 3.05 -6.50
CA THR A 177 -5.29 3.52 -7.87
C THR A 177 -4.16 4.44 -8.31
N ALA A 178 -3.80 5.41 -7.48
CA ALA A 178 -2.71 6.34 -7.75
C ALA A 178 -1.38 5.60 -7.99
N SER A 179 -1.05 4.61 -7.16
CA SER A 179 0.19 3.84 -7.32
C SER A 179 0.28 3.13 -8.68
N GLY A 180 -0.83 2.56 -9.16
CA GLY A 180 -0.92 1.92 -10.47
C GLY A 180 -0.85 2.93 -11.63
N VAL A 181 -1.54 4.07 -11.50
CA VAL A 181 -1.49 5.16 -12.49
C VAL A 181 -0.10 5.76 -12.58
N PHE A 182 0.59 5.96 -11.45
CA PHE A 182 1.99 6.41 -11.45
C PHE A 182 2.91 5.46 -12.21
N ALA A 183 2.73 4.15 -12.06
CA ALA A 183 3.50 3.17 -12.83
C ALA A 183 3.27 3.32 -14.34
N LEU A 184 2.03 3.57 -14.79
CA LEU A 184 1.71 3.86 -16.19
C LEU A 184 2.32 5.18 -16.69
N LEU A 185 2.29 6.22 -15.86
CA LEU A 185 2.91 7.52 -16.19
C LEU A 185 4.41 7.37 -16.40
N LEU A 186 5.08 6.64 -15.50
CA LEU A 186 6.51 6.34 -15.61
C LEU A 186 6.85 5.46 -16.81
N ALA A 187 5.91 4.64 -17.28
CA ALA A 187 6.04 3.87 -18.52
C ALA A 187 5.83 4.70 -19.79
N GLY A 188 5.63 6.01 -19.67
CA GLY A 188 5.42 6.91 -20.82
C GLY A 188 3.99 6.91 -21.36
N LEU A 189 2.99 6.86 -20.48
CA LEU A 189 1.59 6.97 -20.88
C LEU A 189 1.35 8.26 -21.66
N HIS A 190 0.75 8.14 -22.83
CA HIS A 190 0.44 9.30 -23.68
C HIS A 190 -0.53 10.26 -22.98
N TRP A 191 -0.26 11.56 -23.05
CA TRP A 191 -1.05 12.62 -22.39
C TRP A 191 -2.55 12.59 -22.73
N GLY A 192 -2.92 12.08 -23.91
CA GLY A 192 -4.33 11.87 -24.29
C GLY A 192 -5.06 10.94 -23.30
N TRP A 193 -4.42 9.88 -22.81
CA TRP A 193 -5.01 8.99 -21.79
C TRP A 193 -5.15 9.68 -20.44
N VAL A 194 -4.18 10.52 -20.08
CA VAL A 194 -4.26 11.32 -18.85
C VAL A 194 -5.42 12.29 -18.92
N ALA A 195 -5.55 13.00 -20.05
CA ALA A 195 -6.66 13.92 -20.28
C ALA A 195 -8.03 13.21 -20.27
N THR A 196 -8.13 12.04 -20.92
CA THR A 196 -9.34 11.21 -20.90
C THR A 196 -9.69 10.75 -19.47
N GLY A 197 -8.69 10.29 -18.70
CA GLY A 197 -8.88 9.90 -17.31
C GLY A 197 -9.31 11.07 -16.44
N ALA A 198 -8.70 12.24 -16.60
CA ALA A 198 -9.06 13.46 -15.89
C ALA A 198 -10.49 13.93 -16.23
N ALA A 199 -10.86 13.91 -17.52
CA ALA A 199 -12.22 14.22 -17.95
C ALA A 199 -13.24 13.22 -17.38
N GLY A 200 -12.92 11.92 -17.40
CA GLY A 200 -13.74 10.89 -16.79
C GLY A 200 -13.93 11.10 -15.29
N LEU A 201 -12.86 11.47 -14.57
CA LEU A 201 -12.93 11.77 -13.15
C LEU A 201 -13.75 13.03 -12.87
N ALA A 202 -13.61 14.07 -13.69
CA ALA A 202 -14.39 15.32 -13.57
C ALA A 202 -15.90 15.07 -13.70
N VAL A 203 -16.31 14.09 -14.50
CA VAL A 203 -17.72 13.67 -14.62
C VAL A 203 -18.11 12.71 -13.50
N ALA A 204 -17.26 11.74 -13.20
CA ALA A 204 -17.56 10.70 -12.20
C ALA A 204 -17.60 11.25 -10.75
N ALA A 205 -16.79 12.26 -10.44
CA ALA A 205 -16.72 12.80 -9.07
C ALA A 205 -18.05 13.46 -8.63
N PRO A 206 -18.70 14.35 -9.40
CA PRO A 206 -20.02 14.86 -9.06
C PRO A 206 -21.08 13.75 -8.97
N LEU A 207 -21.09 12.82 -9.92
CA LEU A 207 -22.04 11.70 -9.90
C LEU A 207 -21.86 10.83 -8.65
N ALA A 208 -20.61 10.55 -8.27
CA ALA A 208 -20.33 9.83 -7.04
C ALA A 208 -20.73 10.62 -5.79
N TRP A 209 -20.50 11.93 -5.77
CA TRP A 209 -20.90 12.80 -4.67
C TRP A 209 -22.40 12.75 -4.39
N PHE A 210 -23.25 12.83 -5.42
CA PHE A 210 -24.69 12.86 -5.24
C PHE A 210 -25.33 11.48 -5.16
N GLY A 211 -24.75 10.44 -5.80
CA GLY A 211 -25.37 9.12 -5.93
C GLY A 211 -24.72 7.98 -5.17
N LEU A 212 -23.38 8.00 -4.99
CA LEU A 212 -22.64 6.82 -4.53
C LEU A 212 -21.97 6.98 -3.16
N LEU A 213 -21.54 8.21 -2.80
CA LEU A 213 -20.84 8.44 -1.54
C LEU A 213 -21.80 8.38 -0.35
N ARG A 214 -21.40 7.60 0.65
CA ARG A 214 -22.10 7.55 1.95
C ARG A 214 -21.84 8.83 2.75
N GLN A 215 -22.76 9.20 3.64
CA GLN A 215 -22.70 10.44 4.42
C GLN A 215 -21.34 10.61 5.12
N TYR A 216 -20.84 9.59 5.83
CA TYR A 216 -19.54 9.69 6.51
C TYR A 216 -18.33 9.95 5.57
N GLN A 217 -18.42 9.58 4.27
CA GLN A 217 -17.39 9.89 3.29
C GLN A 217 -17.45 11.35 2.86
N LYS A 218 -18.66 11.87 2.68
CA LYS A 218 -18.90 13.30 2.42
C LYS A 218 -18.42 14.13 3.62
N ASP A 219 -18.77 13.71 4.85
CA ASP A 219 -18.35 14.40 6.07
C ASP A 219 -16.82 14.47 6.18
N ARG A 220 -16.10 13.41 5.80
CA ARG A 220 -14.63 13.44 5.76
C ARG A 220 -14.06 14.44 4.77
N VAL A 221 -14.65 14.56 3.58
CA VAL A 221 -14.23 15.54 2.58
C VAL A 221 -14.53 16.96 3.08
N LEU A 222 -15.73 17.19 3.62
CA LEU A 222 -16.11 18.48 4.17
C LEU A 222 -15.24 18.87 5.37
N THR A 223 -14.99 17.94 6.28
CA THR A 223 -14.11 18.17 7.44
C THR A 223 -12.65 18.47 7.02
N PHE A 224 -12.19 17.88 5.93
CA PHE A 224 -10.86 18.20 5.40
C PHE A 224 -10.79 19.64 4.87
N LEU A 225 -11.87 20.13 4.26
CA LEU A 225 -11.95 21.49 3.74
C LEU A 225 -12.20 22.52 4.86
N ASP A 226 -13.07 22.20 5.80
CA ASP A 226 -13.37 23.03 6.97
C ASP A 226 -13.41 22.21 8.27
N PRO A 227 -12.25 21.99 8.93
CA PRO A 227 -12.20 21.27 10.19
C PRO A 227 -12.89 21.99 11.35
N ALA A 228 -13.13 23.30 11.22
CA ALA A 228 -13.75 24.10 12.26
C ALA A 228 -15.29 23.92 12.31
N ALA A 229 -15.90 23.38 11.27
CA ALA A 229 -17.34 23.11 11.23
C ALA A 229 -17.78 22.05 12.25
N ASP A 230 -16.90 21.09 12.63
CA ASP A 230 -17.16 20.09 13.67
C ASP A 230 -15.94 19.90 14.58
N PRO A 231 -15.70 20.85 15.50
CA PRO A 231 -14.46 20.91 16.29
C PRO A 231 -14.31 19.76 17.29
N LEU A 232 -15.43 19.19 17.77
CA LEU A 232 -15.43 18.13 18.79
C LEU A 232 -15.67 16.73 18.21
N GLY A 233 -16.03 16.64 16.92
CA GLY A 233 -16.26 15.38 16.22
C GLY A 233 -15.18 15.04 15.21
N THR A 234 -15.54 15.03 13.93
CA THR A 234 -14.65 14.59 12.84
C THR A 234 -13.45 15.52 12.62
N GLY A 235 -13.57 16.82 12.94
CA GLY A 235 -12.52 17.83 12.85
C GLY A 235 -11.50 17.81 13.99
N TRP A 236 -11.81 17.15 15.12
CA TRP A 236 -10.98 17.14 16.32
C TRP A 236 -9.50 16.82 16.05
N ASN A 237 -9.25 15.72 15.36
CA ASN A 237 -7.88 15.27 15.10
C ASN A 237 -7.07 16.28 14.27
N ILE A 238 -7.71 16.95 13.30
CA ILE A 238 -7.07 17.95 12.44
C ILE A 238 -6.75 19.20 13.26
N LEU A 239 -7.70 19.66 14.09
CA LEU A 239 -7.53 20.82 14.95
C LEU A 239 -6.44 20.59 16.00
N GLN A 240 -6.45 19.42 16.67
CA GLN A 240 -5.42 19.07 17.65
C GLN A 240 -4.04 18.96 16.99
N SER A 241 -3.95 18.40 15.78
CA SER A 241 -2.69 18.36 15.02
C SER A 241 -2.18 19.78 14.70
N ARG A 242 -3.07 20.69 14.29
CA ARG A 242 -2.70 22.10 14.05
C ARG A 242 -2.22 22.79 15.31
N ILE A 243 -2.90 22.58 16.45
CA ILE A 243 -2.50 23.12 17.75
C ILE A 243 -1.12 22.56 18.14
N ALA A 244 -0.92 21.25 18.04
CA ALA A 244 0.34 20.59 18.39
C ALA A 244 1.51 21.11 17.54
N ILE A 245 1.32 21.29 16.24
CA ILE A 245 2.34 21.85 15.35
C ILE A 245 2.55 23.35 15.63
N GLY A 246 1.47 24.09 15.85
CA GLY A 246 1.52 25.54 16.04
C GLY A 246 2.03 25.99 17.42
N SER A 247 1.82 25.18 18.47
CA SER A 247 2.29 25.51 19.82
C SER A 247 3.81 25.37 19.96
N GLY A 248 4.44 24.53 19.12
CA GLY A 248 5.87 24.24 19.20
C GLY A 248 6.30 23.69 20.55
N GLY A 249 7.61 23.55 20.73
CA GLY A 249 8.20 23.13 22.00
C GLY A 249 8.41 21.63 22.11
N TRP A 250 9.10 21.27 23.19
CA TRP A 250 9.47 19.88 23.54
C TRP A 250 8.49 19.32 24.55
#